data_3a6e25abb787df44a582bfb7c24af7ec
#
_entry.id   3a6e25abb787df44a582bfb7c24af7ec
#
_cell.length_a   1.000
_cell.length_b   1.000
_cell.length_c   1.000
_cell.angle_alpha   90.00
_cell.angle_beta   90.00
_cell.angle_gamma   90.00
#
_symmetry.space_group_name_H-M   'P 1'
#
loop_
_entity.id
_entity.type
_entity.pdbx_description
1 polymer ?
#
loop_
_entity_poly.entity_id
_entity_poly.type
_entity_poly.pdbx_seq_one_letter_code
_entity_poly.pdbx_strand_id
1 'polypeptide(L)'
;MKKLKLFAYMLGLVLAGATLQSCGDDDDSYIICNNYPGAANALVTVKPQDEGKTVVLQLDDNTTLTPINMSQSPFGNKEVRALCNIRLTEQQTDKCNMKVYVNWIDSILTKRMAPDLGQAENVKAYGNDPIEIMRDWTTVAEDGYLTLRFLTRWGDKQPHLVNLVADNSANPYELTFHHKGNTTSGPKASGLVAFKLSDLPDTNGKTVDVKLKWTSFSGAK
;
A
#
# COMPACT_ATOMS: atom_id res chain seq x y z
N MET A 1 13.00 -11.00 12.42
CA MET A 1 12.13 -9.89 11.94
C MET A 1 12.81 -9.24 10.77
N LYS A 2 12.15 -9.25 9.62
CA LYS A 2 12.69 -8.67 8.38
C LYS A 2 12.47 -7.16 8.43
N LYS A 3 13.53 -6.38 8.49
CA LYS A 3 13.46 -4.92 8.46
C LYS A 3 13.83 -4.47 7.05
N LEU A 4 12.83 -4.13 6.28
CA LEU A 4 12.99 -3.48 4.99
C LEU A 4 12.85 -1.98 5.23
N LYS A 5 13.91 -1.22 4.99
CA LYS A 5 13.87 0.23 5.10
C LYS A 5 13.93 0.82 3.70
N LEU A 6 12.82 1.33 3.24
CA LEU A 6 12.83 2.31 2.17
C LEU A 6 13.01 3.69 2.82
N PHE A 7 13.97 4.48 2.36
CA PHE A 7 14.13 5.84 2.84
C PHE A 7 12.89 6.66 2.46
N ALA A 8 11.94 6.79 3.37
CA ALA A 8 10.94 7.82 3.33
C ALA A 8 11.34 8.88 4.36
N TYR A 9 11.95 9.97 3.89
CA TYR A 9 12.01 11.18 4.67
C TYR A 9 10.60 11.73 4.78
N MET A 10 9.99 11.61 5.94
CA MET A 10 8.85 12.44 6.30
C MET A 10 8.73 12.58 7.81
N LEU A 11 9.35 13.57 8.31
CA LEU A 11 8.90 14.19 9.53
C LEU A 11 8.57 15.63 9.19
N GLY A 12 7.29 15.97 9.22
CA GLY A 12 6.84 17.33 9.02
C GLY A 12 5.40 17.48 9.43
N LEU A 13 5.17 17.46 10.75
CA LEU A 13 3.93 17.98 11.31
C LEU A 13 4.02 19.49 11.25
N VAL A 14 3.43 20.12 10.25
CA VAL A 14 3.18 21.58 10.25
C VAL A 14 1.69 21.82 10.22
N LEU A 15 1.18 22.16 11.37
CA LEU A 15 -0.03 22.95 11.51
C LEU A 15 0.25 24.35 10.98
N ALA A 16 -0.20 24.67 9.78
CA ALA A 16 -0.47 26.03 9.36
C ALA A 16 -1.44 25.99 8.19
N GLY A 17 -2.62 26.50 8.41
CA GLY A 17 -3.55 26.80 7.33
C GLY A 17 -2.93 27.77 6.34
N ALA A 18 -2.84 27.36 5.10
CA ALA A 18 -2.70 28.24 3.95
C ALA A 18 -3.39 27.55 2.77
N THR A 19 -4.47 28.13 2.35
CA THR A 19 -5.12 27.88 1.08
C THR A 19 -4.14 28.19 -0.03
N LEU A 20 -3.61 27.17 -0.68
CA LEU A 20 -2.97 27.33 -1.98
C LEU A 20 -3.94 26.80 -3.03
N GLN A 21 -4.70 27.71 -3.59
CA GLN A 21 -5.36 27.56 -4.86
C GLN A 21 -4.26 27.49 -5.92
N SER A 22 -3.94 26.30 -6.39
CA SER A 22 -3.21 26.10 -7.63
C SER A 22 -4.22 25.63 -8.66
N CYS A 23 -4.68 26.53 -9.49
CA CYS A 23 -5.29 26.22 -10.77
C CYS A 23 -4.19 25.68 -11.68
N GLY A 24 -4.21 24.40 -11.94
CA GLY A 24 -3.55 23.74 -13.05
C GLY A 24 -4.61 22.94 -13.76
N ASP A 25 -4.95 23.37 -14.97
CA ASP A 25 -5.80 22.63 -15.89
C ASP A 25 -5.10 21.32 -16.29
N ASP A 26 -5.38 20.26 -15.56
CA ASP A 26 -5.26 18.90 -16.03
C ASP A 26 -6.50 18.15 -15.55
N ASP A 27 -7.39 17.96 -16.52
CA ASP A 27 -8.72 17.34 -16.39
C ASP A 27 -8.61 15.82 -16.20
N ASP A 28 -7.90 15.38 -15.15
CA ASP A 28 -7.86 14.00 -14.69
C ASP A 28 -8.81 13.84 -13.49
N SER A 29 -10.10 13.69 -13.82
CA SER A 29 -11.15 13.37 -12.84
C SER A 29 -10.87 12.02 -12.18
N TYR A 30 -10.26 12.03 -11.01
CA TYR A 30 -10.12 10.84 -10.17
C TYR A 30 -11.42 10.62 -9.41
N ILE A 31 -12.18 9.61 -9.79
CA ILE A 31 -13.32 9.16 -8.99
C ILE A 31 -12.74 8.35 -7.82
N ILE A 32 -12.36 9.01 -6.75
CA ILE A 32 -12.23 8.36 -5.45
C ILE A 32 -13.63 8.39 -4.85
N CYS A 33 -14.34 7.28 -4.95
CA CYS A 33 -15.61 7.10 -4.27
C CYS A 33 -15.36 6.91 -2.77
N ASN A 34 -14.94 7.96 -2.08
CA ASN A 34 -14.83 7.97 -0.63
C ASN A 34 -16.07 8.67 -0.05
N ASN A 35 -17.09 7.90 0.29
CA ASN A 35 -18.20 8.35 1.12
C ASN A 35 -17.80 8.53 2.60
N TYR A 36 -16.49 8.60 2.90
CA TYR A 36 -15.98 8.72 4.25
C TYR A 36 -15.70 10.19 4.60
N PRO A 37 -16.08 10.63 5.80
CA PRO A 37 -15.76 11.98 6.27
C PRO A 37 -14.24 12.14 6.46
N GLY A 38 -13.65 13.02 5.68
CA GLY A 38 -12.22 13.31 5.70
C GLY A 38 -11.37 12.36 4.83
N ALA A 39 -10.25 12.86 4.33
CA ALA A 39 -9.29 12.07 3.56
C ALA A 39 -8.55 11.08 4.47
N ALA A 40 -8.03 9.99 3.89
CA ALA A 40 -7.09 9.11 4.58
C ALA A 40 -5.86 9.90 5.01
N ASN A 41 -5.43 9.71 6.26
CA ASN A 41 -4.23 10.33 6.81
C ASN A 41 -3.25 9.33 7.42
N ALA A 42 -3.57 8.03 7.37
CA ALA A 42 -2.66 6.97 7.78
C ALA A 42 -2.85 5.71 6.92
N LEU A 43 -1.74 5.02 6.70
CA LEU A 43 -1.68 3.71 6.09
C LEU A 43 -1.11 2.76 7.14
N VAL A 44 -1.89 1.76 7.53
CA VAL A 44 -1.54 0.89 8.66
C VAL A 44 -1.63 -0.59 8.30
N THR A 45 -0.91 -1.42 9.04
CA THR A 45 -1.21 -2.85 9.10
C THR A 45 -2.15 -3.09 10.28
N VAL A 46 -3.31 -3.62 9.99
CA VAL A 46 -4.28 -4.04 11.01
C VAL A 46 -3.85 -5.42 11.51
N LYS A 47 -3.47 -5.51 12.79
CA LYS A 47 -2.98 -6.72 13.44
C LYS A 47 -3.97 -7.16 14.51
N PRO A 48 -4.88 -8.11 14.19
CA PRO A 48 -5.73 -8.73 15.20
C PRO A 48 -4.89 -9.46 16.25
N GLN A 49 -5.27 -9.32 17.51
CA GLN A 49 -4.66 -9.97 18.65
C GLN A 49 -5.71 -10.82 19.36
N ASP A 50 -5.30 -11.76 20.20
CA ASP A 50 -6.19 -12.56 21.02
C ASP A 50 -7.36 -13.18 20.26
N GLU A 51 -7.07 -13.83 19.13
CA GLU A 51 -8.08 -14.41 18.24
C GLU A 51 -9.08 -13.37 17.70
N GLY A 52 -8.62 -12.13 17.46
CA GLY A 52 -9.42 -11.03 16.94
C GLY A 52 -10.21 -10.24 17.98
N LYS A 53 -10.05 -10.55 19.27
CA LYS A 53 -10.74 -9.83 20.36
C LYS A 53 -10.15 -8.45 20.65
N THR A 54 -8.90 -8.25 20.26
CA THR A 54 -8.24 -6.93 20.31
C THR A 54 -7.55 -6.63 18.98
N VAL A 55 -7.19 -5.37 18.76
CA VAL A 55 -6.55 -4.94 17.53
C VAL A 55 -5.49 -3.88 17.82
N VAL A 56 -4.37 -4.01 17.13
CA VAL A 56 -3.31 -3.01 17.06
C VAL A 56 -3.15 -2.58 15.60
N LEU A 57 -2.92 -1.30 15.38
CA LEU A 57 -2.61 -0.76 14.06
C LEU A 57 -1.12 -0.43 14.01
N GLN A 58 -0.37 -1.11 13.16
CA GLN A 58 1.04 -0.81 12.95
C GLN A 58 1.16 0.29 11.90
N LEU A 59 1.68 1.45 12.29
CA LEU A 59 1.84 2.59 11.38
C LEU A 59 3.11 2.46 10.53
N ASP A 60 4.22 2.17 11.20
CA ASP A 60 5.53 1.96 10.57
C ASP A 60 6.31 0.87 11.34
N ASP A 61 7.59 0.65 11.03
CA ASP A 61 8.41 -0.38 11.69
C ASP A 61 8.57 -0.19 13.20
N ASN A 62 8.33 1.02 13.72
CA ASN A 62 8.59 1.38 15.12
C ASN A 62 7.35 1.88 15.87
N THR A 63 6.30 2.27 15.14
CA THR A 63 5.15 2.98 15.71
C THR A 63 3.89 2.14 15.63
N THR A 64 3.28 1.89 16.77
CA THR A 64 1.97 1.26 16.91
C THR A 64 0.91 2.28 17.32
N LEU A 65 -0.32 2.05 16.88
CA LEU A 65 -1.47 2.84 17.25
C LEU A 65 -2.47 1.93 17.94
N THR A 66 -2.91 2.33 19.14
CA THR A 66 -3.94 1.64 19.89
C THR A 66 -5.26 2.41 19.75
N PRO A 67 -6.25 1.86 19.02
CA PRO A 67 -7.55 2.49 18.90
C PRO A 67 -8.28 2.54 20.24
N ILE A 68 -8.87 3.68 20.60
CA ILE A 68 -9.69 3.81 21.82
C ILE A 68 -11.17 3.54 21.59
N ASN A 69 -11.62 3.57 20.35
CA ASN A 69 -13.02 3.38 19.94
C ASN A 69 -13.26 2.12 19.10
N MET A 70 -12.27 1.26 19.01
CA MET A 70 -12.34 0.01 18.26
C MET A 70 -11.62 -1.09 19.04
N SER A 71 -12.37 -2.01 19.64
CA SER A 71 -11.80 -3.11 20.43
C SER A 71 -11.43 -4.33 19.58
N GLN A 72 -12.13 -4.53 18.46
CA GLN A 72 -11.95 -5.68 17.58
C GLN A 72 -11.60 -5.23 16.16
N SER A 73 -10.89 -6.08 15.43
CA SER A 73 -10.62 -5.84 14.02
C SER A 73 -11.90 -5.95 13.18
N PRO A 74 -12.23 -4.95 12.35
CA PRO A 74 -13.36 -5.04 11.43
C PRO A 74 -13.14 -6.07 10.31
N PHE A 75 -11.91 -6.62 10.19
CA PHE A 75 -11.52 -7.60 9.19
C PHE A 75 -11.35 -9.01 9.76
N GLY A 76 -11.88 -9.26 10.96
CA GLY A 76 -11.78 -10.53 11.69
C GLY A 76 -10.32 -10.83 12.08
N ASN A 77 -9.90 -12.08 11.92
CA ASN A 77 -8.54 -12.52 12.26
C ASN A 77 -7.52 -12.32 11.14
N LYS A 78 -7.87 -11.56 10.11
CA LYS A 78 -6.96 -11.31 8.98
C LYS A 78 -6.07 -10.11 9.25
N GLU A 79 -4.76 -10.31 9.14
CA GLU A 79 -3.79 -9.23 9.04
C GLU A 79 -3.87 -8.64 7.64
N VAL A 80 -4.18 -7.35 7.54
CA VAL A 80 -4.34 -6.63 6.25
C VAL A 80 -3.74 -5.23 6.34
N ARG A 81 -3.30 -4.71 5.19
CA ARG A 81 -3.02 -3.28 5.07
C ARG A 81 -4.33 -2.52 4.89
N ALA A 82 -4.42 -1.34 5.48
CA ALA A 82 -5.61 -0.51 5.44
C ALA A 82 -5.26 0.97 5.35
N LEU A 83 -6.10 1.72 4.62
CA LEU A 83 -6.16 3.18 4.74
C LEU A 83 -7.10 3.52 5.89
N CYS A 84 -6.77 4.55 6.63
CA CYS A 84 -7.65 5.05 7.68
C CYS A 84 -7.56 6.57 7.83
N ASN A 85 -8.59 7.12 8.47
CA ASN A 85 -8.56 8.47 9.01
C ASN A 85 -8.56 8.37 10.52
N ILE A 86 -7.50 8.85 11.13
CA ILE A 86 -7.29 8.80 12.57
C ILE A 86 -7.11 10.20 13.16
N ARG A 87 -7.36 10.30 14.45
CA ARG A 87 -7.10 11.48 15.26
C ARG A 87 -6.35 11.06 16.52
N LEU A 88 -5.22 11.71 16.79
CA LEU A 88 -4.50 11.50 18.05
C LEU A 88 -5.38 11.95 19.23
N THR A 89 -5.30 11.21 20.33
CA THR A 89 -5.90 11.66 21.60
C THR A 89 -4.99 12.73 22.25
N GLU A 90 -5.55 13.56 23.11
CA GLU A 90 -4.83 14.68 23.72
C GLU A 90 -3.64 14.24 24.62
N GLN A 91 -3.74 13.06 25.23
CA GLN A 91 -2.71 12.54 26.11
C GLN A 91 -1.94 11.41 25.42
N GLN A 92 -0.76 11.72 24.90
CA GLN A 92 0.20 10.75 24.40
C GLN A 92 1.33 10.61 25.43
N THR A 93 1.49 9.42 25.98
CA THR A 93 2.55 9.10 26.96
C THR A 93 3.73 8.39 26.32
N ASP A 94 3.53 7.83 25.12
CA ASP A 94 4.53 7.06 24.39
C ASP A 94 4.48 7.45 22.90
N LYS A 95 5.64 7.74 22.32
CA LYS A 95 5.77 8.09 20.90
C LYS A 95 5.75 6.85 19.98
N CYS A 96 6.08 5.69 20.53
CA CYS A 96 6.12 4.43 19.79
C CYS A 96 4.79 3.65 19.89
N ASN A 97 3.94 4.00 20.88
CA ASN A 97 2.62 3.41 21.04
C ASN A 97 1.60 4.50 21.37
N MET A 98 0.95 5.00 20.33
CA MET A 98 0.06 6.16 20.42
C MET A 98 -1.41 5.72 20.50
N LYS A 99 -2.18 6.39 21.36
CA LYS A 99 -3.63 6.21 21.43
C LYS A 99 -4.31 7.07 20.38
N VAL A 100 -5.21 6.45 19.61
CA VAL A 100 -5.90 7.10 18.50
C VAL A 100 -7.40 6.85 18.53
N TYR A 101 -8.15 7.82 18.01
CA TYR A 101 -9.54 7.66 17.62
C TYR A 101 -9.59 7.38 16.12
N VAL A 102 -10.19 6.27 15.71
CA VAL A 102 -10.34 5.88 14.31
C VAL A 102 -11.69 6.42 13.81
N ASN A 103 -11.65 7.40 12.89
CA ASN A 103 -12.86 7.93 12.28
C ASN A 103 -13.43 6.93 11.26
N TRP A 104 -12.56 6.34 10.46
CA TRP A 104 -12.87 5.23 9.56
C TRP A 104 -11.60 4.45 9.21
N ILE A 105 -11.77 3.20 8.79
CA ILE A 105 -10.70 2.32 8.32
C ILE A 105 -11.25 1.43 7.20
N ASP A 106 -10.49 1.30 6.11
CA ASP A 106 -10.85 0.49 4.95
C ASP A 106 -9.66 -0.35 4.48
N SER A 107 -9.91 -1.64 4.24
CA SER A 107 -8.83 -2.56 3.86
C SER A 107 -8.40 -2.35 2.41
N ILE A 108 -7.10 -2.46 2.19
CA ILE A 108 -6.50 -2.54 0.85
C ILE A 108 -6.41 -4.03 0.46
N LEU A 109 -6.53 -4.34 -0.83
CA LEU A 109 -6.22 -5.69 -1.33
C LEU A 109 -4.83 -6.11 -0.85
N THR A 110 -4.79 -7.04 0.10
CA THR A 110 -3.55 -7.53 0.72
C THR A 110 -3.33 -8.97 0.33
N LYS A 111 -2.21 -9.29 -0.30
CA LYS A 111 -1.90 -10.64 -0.81
C LYS A 111 -0.42 -10.99 -0.70
N ARG A 112 -0.11 -12.27 -0.85
CA ARG A 112 1.27 -12.75 -0.96
C ARG A 112 1.83 -12.44 -2.35
N MET A 113 3.14 -12.47 -2.47
CA MET A 113 3.82 -12.48 -3.77
C MET A 113 3.42 -13.72 -4.55
N ALA A 114 3.40 -13.61 -5.87
CA ALA A 114 3.15 -14.73 -6.76
C ALA A 114 4.46 -15.51 -7.04
N PRO A 115 4.39 -16.83 -7.25
CA PRO A 115 5.57 -17.60 -7.61
C PRO A 115 6.12 -17.18 -8.98
N ASP A 116 7.43 -17.26 -9.13
CA ASP A 116 8.07 -17.13 -10.44
C ASP A 116 7.85 -18.40 -11.27
N LEU A 117 7.22 -18.23 -12.43
CA LEU A 117 6.95 -19.29 -13.41
C LEU A 117 7.93 -19.25 -14.61
N GLY A 118 8.89 -18.30 -14.55
CA GLY A 118 9.71 -17.91 -15.68
C GLY A 118 9.06 -16.81 -16.54
N GLN A 119 9.90 -15.97 -17.14
CA GLN A 119 9.48 -14.71 -17.75
C GLN A 119 8.27 -14.81 -18.70
N ALA A 120 8.29 -15.79 -19.62
CA ALA A 120 7.20 -15.97 -20.59
C ALA A 120 5.89 -16.41 -19.92
N GLU A 121 5.97 -17.34 -18.97
CA GLU A 121 4.80 -17.85 -18.26
C GLU A 121 4.27 -16.83 -17.22
N ASN A 122 5.13 -16.00 -16.61
CA ASN A 122 4.70 -14.89 -15.77
C ASN A 122 3.82 -13.92 -16.56
N VAL A 123 4.26 -13.52 -17.76
CA VAL A 123 3.47 -12.62 -18.63
C VAL A 123 2.13 -13.25 -19.03
N LYS A 124 2.12 -14.51 -19.37
CA LYS A 124 0.89 -15.23 -19.76
C LYS A 124 -0.09 -15.38 -18.58
N ALA A 125 0.41 -15.73 -17.42
CA ALA A 125 -0.42 -15.97 -16.22
C ALA A 125 -0.85 -14.67 -15.55
N TYR A 126 0.08 -13.74 -15.35
CA TYR A 126 -0.11 -12.55 -14.52
C TYR A 126 -0.36 -11.27 -15.32
N GLY A 127 -0.13 -11.30 -16.64
CA GLY A 127 -0.29 -10.16 -17.54
C GLY A 127 0.93 -9.25 -17.58
N ASN A 128 0.87 -8.29 -18.49
CA ASN A 128 1.89 -7.25 -18.66
C ASN A 128 1.26 -5.96 -19.21
N ASP A 129 -0.01 -5.72 -18.86
CA ASP A 129 -0.72 -4.52 -19.28
C ASP A 129 -0.14 -3.30 -18.58
N PRO A 130 -0.05 -2.16 -19.29
CA PRO A 130 0.66 -1.00 -18.76
C PRO A 130 -0.04 -0.34 -17.58
N ILE A 131 0.78 0.09 -16.63
CA ILE A 131 0.39 0.89 -15.47
C ILE A 131 1.41 2.02 -15.25
N GLU A 132 1.09 2.96 -14.40
CA GLU A 132 2.08 3.86 -13.79
C GLU A 132 2.04 3.74 -12.27
N ILE A 133 3.20 3.62 -11.65
CA ILE A 133 3.31 3.66 -10.20
C ILE A 133 3.22 5.11 -9.74
N MET A 134 2.25 5.39 -8.88
CA MET A 134 2.08 6.71 -8.27
C MET A 134 3.01 6.83 -7.06
N ARG A 135 3.90 7.81 -7.11
CA ARG A 135 4.90 8.05 -6.04
C ARG A 135 4.34 9.02 -5.00
N ASP A 136 3.34 8.56 -4.27
CA ASP A 136 2.79 9.30 -3.14
C ASP A 136 3.04 8.55 -1.81
N TRP A 137 2.53 9.08 -0.70
CA TRP A 137 2.73 8.52 0.64
C TRP A 137 2.15 7.11 0.83
N THR A 138 1.29 6.65 -0.08
CA THR A 138 0.72 5.30 -0.02
C THR A 138 1.59 4.25 -0.73
N THR A 139 2.57 4.69 -1.54
CA THR A 139 3.55 3.79 -2.19
C THR A 139 4.78 3.67 -1.30
N VAL A 140 4.79 2.64 -0.46
CA VAL A 140 5.79 2.49 0.61
C VAL A 140 6.05 1.03 0.95
N ALA A 141 7.26 0.73 1.43
CA ALA A 141 7.63 -0.55 2.00
C ALA A 141 7.80 -0.41 3.51
N GLU A 142 6.86 -0.96 4.27
CA GLU A 142 6.79 -0.88 5.73
C GLU A 142 6.21 -2.16 6.32
N ASP A 143 6.63 -2.49 7.54
CA ASP A 143 6.07 -3.60 8.33
C ASP A 143 5.99 -4.92 7.55
N GLY A 144 6.97 -5.16 6.67
CA GLY A 144 7.03 -6.37 5.84
C GLY A 144 6.08 -6.40 4.66
N TYR A 145 5.49 -5.28 4.29
CA TYR A 145 4.65 -5.10 3.11
C TYR A 145 5.23 -4.10 2.13
N LEU A 146 5.04 -4.33 0.84
CA LEU A 146 5.15 -3.33 -0.21
C LEU A 146 3.73 -2.92 -0.62
N THR A 147 3.35 -1.70 -0.28
CA THR A 147 2.08 -1.12 -0.72
C THR A 147 2.34 -0.26 -1.94
N LEU A 148 1.55 -0.45 -2.97
CA LEU A 148 1.67 0.23 -4.25
C LEU A 148 0.36 0.88 -4.64
N ARG A 149 0.42 2.18 -4.96
CA ARG A 149 -0.64 2.85 -5.69
C ARG A 149 -0.26 2.92 -7.15
N PHE A 150 -1.13 2.47 -8.02
CA PHE A 150 -0.88 2.43 -9.44
C PHE A 150 -2.05 3.03 -10.22
N LEU A 151 -1.75 3.62 -11.36
CA LEU A 151 -2.71 4.17 -12.30
C LEU A 151 -2.82 3.23 -13.49
N THR A 152 -4.03 2.88 -13.90
CA THR A 152 -4.29 2.11 -15.11
C THR A 152 -5.58 2.56 -15.80
N ARG A 153 -5.92 1.94 -16.93
CA ARG A 153 -7.17 2.19 -17.63
C ARG A 153 -8.23 1.18 -17.23
N TRP A 154 -9.41 1.67 -16.90
CA TRP A 154 -10.58 0.90 -16.48
C TRP A 154 -11.67 1.01 -17.56
N GLY A 155 -11.55 0.23 -18.63
CA GLY A 155 -12.46 0.27 -19.79
C GLY A 155 -13.58 -0.76 -19.74
N ASP A 156 -13.51 -1.70 -18.82
CA ASP A 156 -14.54 -2.70 -18.59
C ASP A 156 -14.87 -2.81 -17.10
N LYS A 157 -15.86 -3.63 -16.77
CA LYS A 157 -16.28 -3.89 -15.39
C LYS A 157 -15.61 -5.14 -14.80
N GLN A 158 -14.61 -5.70 -15.48
CA GLN A 158 -13.93 -6.91 -15.03
C GLN A 158 -12.88 -6.58 -13.98
N PRO A 159 -12.67 -7.47 -13.00
CA PRO A 159 -11.62 -7.29 -12.02
C PRO A 159 -10.24 -7.26 -12.69
N HIS A 160 -9.41 -6.30 -12.32
CA HIS A 160 -8.02 -6.29 -12.70
C HIS A 160 -7.22 -7.22 -11.80
N LEU A 161 -6.31 -8.01 -12.40
CA LEU A 161 -5.41 -8.87 -11.66
C LEU A 161 -4.07 -8.17 -11.49
N VAL A 162 -3.53 -8.20 -10.28
CA VAL A 162 -2.22 -7.65 -9.95
C VAL A 162 -1.39 -8.69 -9.20
N ASN A 163 -0.13 -8.81 -9.56
CA ASN A 163 0.80 -9.74 -8.93
C ASN A 163 2.19 -9.10 -8.82
N LEU A 164 2.92 -9.49 -7.78
CA LEU A 164 4.31 -9.12 -7.58
C LEU A 164 5.14 -10.40 -7.58
N VAL A 165 6.19 -10.44 -8.38
CA VAL A 165 7.05 -11.60 -8.57
C VAL A 165 8.51 -11.21 -8.33
N ALA A 166 9.26 -12.05 -7.61
CA ALA A 166 10.72 -11.97 -7.54
C ALA A 166 11.29 -12.85 -8.65
N ASP A 167 11.48 -12.28 -9.84
CA ASP A 167 11.86 -13.00 -11.06
C ASP A 167 13.34 -12.88 -11.40
N ASN A 168 14.15 -12.33 -10.50
CA ASN A 168 15.59 -12.23 -10.67
C ASN A 168 16.32 -13.06 -9.60
N SER A 169 16.76 -14.27 -9.97
CA SER A 169 17.49 -15.17 -9.07
C SER A 169 18.84 -14.61 -8.58
N ALA A 170 19.45 -13.72 -9.34
CA ALA A 170 20.71 -13.05 -8.95
C ALA A 170 20.48 -11.92 -7.93
N ASN A 171 19.29 -11.34 -7.89
CA ASN A 171 18.90 -10.30 -6.94
C ASN A 171 17.44 -10.51 -6.49
N PRO A 172 17.20 -11.19 -5.36
CA PRO A 172 15.84 -11.49 -4.90
C PRO A 172 15.04 -10.25 -4.48
N TYR A 173 15.68 -9.09 -4.36
CA TYR A 173 15.02 -7.81 -4.05
C TYR A 173 14.69 -7.00 -5.30
N GLU A 174 14.86 -7.57 -6.49
CA GLU A 174 14.37 -7.01 -7.74
C GLU A 174 13.06 -7.68 -8.10
N LEU A 175 11.98 -6.91 -8.06
CA LEU A 175 10.60 -7.39 -8.13
C LEU A 175 9.93 -6.85 -9.38
N THR A 176 9.12 -7.66 -10.03
CA THR A 176 8.31 -7.25 -11.18
C THR A 176 6.83 -7.20 -10.81
N PHE A 177 6.22 -6.04 -11.02
CA PHE A 177 4.78 -5.86 -10.88
C PHE A 177 4.08 -6.22 -12.19
N HIS A 178 3.22 -7.21 -12.12
CA HIS A 178 2.41 -7.68 -13.22
C HIS A 178 0.97 -7.20 -13.08
N HIS A 179 0.39 -6.77 -14.19
CA HIS A 179 -0.98 -6.31 -14.27
C HIS A 179 -1.69 -6.92 -15.49
N LYS A 180 -2.92 -7.37 -15.27
CA LYS A 180 -3.81 -7.89 -16.31
C LYS A 180 -5.17 -7.22 -16.16
N GLY A 181 -5.46 -6.29 -17.05
CA GLY A 181 -6.62 -5.41 -17.00
C GLY A 181 -7.69 -5.70 -18.04
N ASN A 182 -7.50 -6.70 -18.90
CA ASN A 182 -8.43 -7.10 -19.97
C ASN A 182 -8.76 -5.99 -21.01
N THR A 183 -8.37 -4.74 -20.77
CA THR A 183 -8.56 -3.62 -21.69
C THR A 183 -7.44 -2.62 -21.59
N THR A 184 -7.09 -2.01 -22.71
CA THR A 184 -6.12 -0.91 -22.81
C THR A 184 -6.80 0.44 -23.04
N SER A 185 -8.14 0.47 -23.01
CA SER A 185 -8.97 1.66 -23.25
C SER A 185 -9.73 2.05 -21.97
N GLY A 186 -10.44 3.18 -22.02
CA GLY A 186 -11.26 3.69 -20.93
C GLY A 186 -10.60 4.76 -20.06
N PRO A 187 -11.33 5.26 -19.06
CA PRO A 187 -10.82 6.29 -18.15
C PRO A 187 -9.65 5.75 -17.33
N LYS A 188 -8.75 6.65 -16.97
CA LYS A 188 -7.70 6.32 -16.00
C LYS A 188 -8.28 6.32 -14.59
N ALA A 189 -7.92 5.33 -13.80
CA ALA A 189 -8.23 5.28 -12.37
C ALA A 189 -7.10 4.62 -11.61
N SER A 190 -7.00 4.92 -10.32
CA SER A 190 -5.97 4.34 -9.46
C SER A 190 -6.48 3.13 -8.70
N GLY A 191 -5.59 2.14 -8.51
CA GLY A 191 -5.77 1.03 -7.61
C GLY A 191 -4.73 1.04 -6.49
N LEU A 192 -5.05 0.37 -5.39
CA LEU A 192 -4.14 0.13 -4.27
C LEU A 192 -4.03 -1.37 -4.02
N VAL A 193 -2.80 -1.84 -3.79
CA VAL A 193 -2.52 -3.23 -3.43
C VAL A 193 -1.34 -3.27 -2.46
N ALA A 194 -1.36 -4.19 -1.54
CA ALA A 194 -0.26 -4.48 -0.63
C ALA A 194 0.21 -5.93 -0.81
N PHE A 195 1.51 -6.12 -0.99
CA PHE A 195 2.13 -7.43 -1.09
C PHE A 195 2.94 -7.73 0.15
N LYS A 196 2.69 -8.88 0.77
CA LYS A 196 3.49 -9.38 1.88
C LYS A 196 4.83 -9.86 1.34
N LEU A 197 5.92 -9.31 1.90
CA LEU A 197 7.29 -9.59 1.47
C LEU A 197 7.93 -10.78 2.23
N SER A 198 7.11 -11.58 2.93
CA SER A 198 7.61 -12.71 3.74
C SER A 198 8.33 -13.79 2.93
N ASP A 199 8.12 -13.82 1.62
CA ASP A 199 8.73 -14.81 0.72
C ASP A 199 10.13 -14.38 0.24
N LEU A 200 10.54 -13.14 0.52
CA LEU A 200 11.91 -12.67 0.26
C LEU A 200 12.88 -13.18 1.34
N PRO A 201 14.18 -13.30 1.01
CA PRO A 201 15.20 -13.67 1.97
C PRO A 201 15.22 -12.73 3.17
N ASP A 202 15.60 -13.24 4.34
CA ASP A 202 15.77 -12.42 5.54
C ASP A 202 16.95 -11.46 5.35
N THR A 203 16.72 -10.19 5.60
CA THR A 203 17.77 -9.16 5.53
C THR A 203 18.70 -9.17 6.73
N ASN A 204 18.42 -10.01 7.76
CA ASN A 204 19.14 -10.03 9.03
C ASN A 204 19.25 -8.64 9.69
N GLY A 205 18.18 -7.86 9.56
CA GLY A 205 18.08 -6.51 10.09
C GLY A 205 18.83 -5.44 9.28
N LYS A 206 19.40 -5.78 8.13
CA LYS A 206 20.05 -4.83 7.23
C LYS A 206 19.02 -4.13 6.36
N THR A 207 19.27 -2.87 6.04
CA THR A 207 18.52 -2.15 5.00
C THR A 207 18.91 -2.70 3.64
N VAL A 208 17.93 -2.98 2.80
CA VAL A 208 18.11 -3.41 1.41
C VAL A 208 17.26 -2.55 0.50
N ASP A 209 17.78 -2.29 -0.70
CA ASP A 209 17.03 -1.59 -1.73
C ASP A 209 16.16 -2.59 -2.48
N VAL A 210 14.85 -2.34 -2.51
CA VAL A 210 13.93 -3.06 -3.37
C VAL A 210 13.79 -2.31 -4.68
N LYS A 211 14.13 -2.98 -5.78
CA LYS A 211 13.92 -2.46 -7.13
C LYS A 211 12.59 -2.98 -7.65
N LEU A 212 11.76 -2.08 -8.14
CA LEU A 212 10.47 -2.42 -8.73
C LEU A 212 10.50 -2.18 -10.23
N LYS A 213 10.14 -3.20 -11.00
CA LYS A 213 9.94 -3.14 -12.45
C LYS A 213 8.47 -3.23 -12.79
N TRP A 214 8.04 -2.56 -13.83
CA TRP A 214 6.68 -2.64 -14.37
C TRP A 214 6.64 -2.24 -15.85
N THR A 215 5.58 -2.58 -16.53
CA THR A 215 5.31 -2.07 -17.87
C THR A 215 4.53 -0.76 -17.75
N SER A 216 5.16 0.33 -18.17
CA SER A 216 4.57 1.66 -18.21
C SER A 216 3.83 1.88 -19.53
N PHE A 217 2.95 2.91 -19.60
CA PHE A 217 2.36 3.34 -20.87
C PHE A 217 3.41 3.79 -21.90
N SER A 218 4.61 4.15 -21.46
CA SER A 218 5.75 4.54 -22.32
C SER A 218 6.77 3.41 -22.55
N GLY A 219 6.51 2.19 -22.09
CA GLY A 219 7.40 1.03 -22.18
C GLY A 219 7.85 0.50 -20.81
N ALA A 220 8.75 -0.48 -20.80
CA ALA A 220 9.27 -1.06 -19.56
C ALA A 220 10.06 -0.04 -18.72
N LYS A 221 9.90 -0.09 -17.42
CA LYS A 221 10.63 0.71 -16.41
C LYS A 221 11.19 -0.16 -15.30
#